data_8284edebf0e0a7ef1598c39b46400f8e
#
_entry.id   8284edebf0e0a7ef1598c39b46400f8e
#
_cell.length_a   1.000
_cell.length_b   1.000
_cell.length_c   1.000
_cell.angle_alpha   90.00
_cell.angle_beta   90.00
_cell.angle_gamma   90.00
#
_symmetry.space_group_name_H-M   'P 1'
#
loop_
_entity.id
_entity.type
_entity.pdbx_description
1 polymer ?
#
loop_
_entity_poly.entity_id
_entity_poly.type
_entity_poly.pdbx_seq_one_letter_code
_entity_poly.pdbx_strand_id
1 'polypeptide(L)'
;MLINIYPYRFLKQWLIVFLLILISACGDSSSSKQSNNTTDYTKNYPASNGGLLTDAMTGEPSGLIAMIAGESAASAIAGNIFNSLLKYDKNLDLTGELAQSWNISADQRTITFHLKPQLKWADGQPLNSDDVLFTWQKVTDEKTRTPYGSDFKLVIKAEAPDANTFRVTYAVPYAPALDTWAGLHILPKHLLKDQDINTTAFARNPVGSHYYKLARWKNGQYLKLTRNPNATQGQAKIDSLLSRIIPDKAAQFLELSADNIDSMGLNPIQYARIFPARPDLNKNIALYKELGNSYTYMGFNLKRKPFDDIRVRQAINYAIDKQEIIDGVLLGLGEPVASPYKPGTRWSNPELKPYPYNPNKAKALLKEAGYEDHDGDGILDKDGKPFSFEILTNQNKEREMTGVLIQRRLKEIGINANIRVLEWASFLGRFIKPKEFDVVVLGWSLSLDPDQYSIWHSSQQAPGQFNFISYSNPRADKLLEAGRIELNPEKRMKIYHEFSKILLEDSPIVYLSAGYGLSAIHKRVKGISNPAPPAGIGHNTYEWYIPKAYSRTEINEH
;
A
#
# COMPACT_ATOMS: atom_id res chain seq x y z
N MET A 1 -20.84 -52.44 43.74
CA MET A 1 -21.18 -53.83 43.43
C MET A 1 -20.60 -54.18 42.09
N LEU A 2 -19.55 -54.94 42.14
CA LEU A 2 -18.88 -55.78 41.12
C LEU A 2 -18.77 -55.31 39.64
N ILE A 3 -17.58 -54.92 39.38
CA ILE A 3 -16.72 -54.85 38.24
C ILE A 3 -16.67 -56.18 37.49
N ASN A 4 -16.71 -56.15 36.16
CA ASN A 4 -16.23 -57.26 35.35
C ASN A 4 -15.26 -56.74 34.26
N ILE A 5 -13.98 -57.07 34.49
CA ILE A 5 -12.83 -56.90 33.62
C ILE A 5 -12.79 -58.15 32.71
N TYR A 6 -12.73 -57.99 31.39
CA TYR A 6 -12.32 -59.03 30.44
C TYR A 6 -11.20 -58.51 29.50
N PRO A 7 -10.21 -59.35 29.18
CA PRO A 7 -8.88 -58.90 28.79
C PRO A 7 -8.67 -58.83 27.28
N TYR A 8 -7.94 -57.77 26.89
CA TYR A 8 -7.29 -57.62 25.61
C TYR A 8 -6.19 -58.67 25.38
N ARG A 9 -6.51 -59.79 24.70
CA ARG A 9 -5.49 -60.77 24.32
C ARG A 9 -5.67 -61.43 22.94
N PHE A 10 -6.59 -60.97 22.07
CA PHE A 10 -6.82 -61.58 20.75
C PHE A 10 -6.58 -60.68 19.53
N LEU A 11 -6.08 -59.45 19.72
CA LEU A 11 -5.87 -58.51 18.57
C LEU A 11 -4.43 -58.39 18.09
N LYS A 12 -3.46 -59.13 18.64
CA LYS A 12 -2.03 -59.05 18.28
C LYS A 12 -1.56 -60.10 17.25
N GLN A 13 -2.36 -61.09 16.90
CA GLN A 13 -1.94 -62.15 15.98
C GLN A 13 -2.38 -61.94 14.50
N TRP A 14 -3.31 -61.04 14.21
CA TRP A 14 -3.76 -60.75 12.83
C TRP A 14 -3.03 -59.59 12.15
N LEU A 15 -2.26 -58.80 12.87
CA LEU A 15 -1.52 -57.67 12.34
C LEU A 15 -0.14 -58.07 11.74
N ILE A 16 0.36 -59.24 12.03
CA ILE A 16 1.67 -59.73 11.55
C ILE A 16 1.52 -60.53 10.25
N VAL A 17 0.36 -61.05 9.93
CA VAL A 17 0.12 -61.80 8.66
C VAL A 17 -0.18 -60.85 7.49
N PHE A 18 -0.67 -59.63 7.74
CA PHE A 18 -0.93 -58.61 6.70
C PHE A 18 0.33 -57.82 6.27
N LEU A 19 1.41 -57.89 7.04
CA LEU A 19 2.67 -57.17 6.72
C LEU A 19 3.67 -58.03 5.90
N LEU A 20 3.38 -59.32 5.66
CA LEU A 20 4.27 -60.24 4.92
C LEU A 20 3.80 -60.55 3.48
N ILE A 21 2.69 -59.98 3.02
CA ILE A 21 2.19 -60.17 1.64
C ILE A 21 2.50 -58.95 0.73
N LEU A 22 3.14 -57.90 1.23
CA LEU A 22 3.50 -56.70 0.45
C LEU A 22 4.97 -56.64 0.02
N ILE A 23 5.75 -57.73 0.13
CA ILE A 23 7.19 -57.74 -0.24
C ILE A 23 7.46 -58.66 -1.45
N SER A 24 6.48 -59.03 -2.27
CA SER A 24 6.72 -59.87 -3.45
C SER A 24 6.11 -59.28 -4.73
N ALA A 25 6.23 -57.96 -4.93
CA ALA A 25 5.96 -57.33 -6.21
C ALA A 25 7.11 -56.35 -6.54
N CYS A 26 8.36 -56.89 -6.61
CA CYS A 26 9.44 -56.25 -7.35
C CYS A 26 9.32 -56.68 -8.80
N GLY A 27 8.45 -56.06 -9.55
CA GLY A 27 8.50 -55.97 -10.98
C GLY A 27 9.36 -54.78 -11.38
N ASP A 28 10.21 -54.97 -12.36
CA ASP A 28 11.14 -54.01 -12.95
C ASP A 28 10.58 -52.57 -13.01
N SER A 29 10.92 -51.75 -12.07
CA SER A 29 10.83 -50.31 -12.24
C SER A 29 12.02 -49.86 -13.07
N SER A 30 11.81 -49.71 -14.37
CA SER A 30 12.63 -48.82 -15.17
C SER A 30 12.77 -47.52 -14.41
N SER A 31 13.91 -47.27 -13.82
CA SER A 31 14.29 -46.00 -13.24
C SER A 31 14.18 -44.95 -14.36
N SER A 32 13.03 -44.27 -14.45
CA SER A 32 12.99 -42.98 -15.10
C SER A 32 13.95 -42.12 -14.32
N LYS A 33 15.16 -41.95 -14.82
CA LYS A 33 16.04 -40.85 -14.39
C LYS A 33 15.23 -39.60 -14.54
N GLN A 34 14.61 -39.16 -13.47
CA GLN A 34 14.21 -37.78 -13.34
C GLN A 34 15.51 -37.00 -13.53
N SER A 35 15.73 -36.54 -14.77
CA SER A 35 16.82 -35.62 -15.06
C SER A 35 16.51 -34.40 -14.22
N ASN A 36 17.27 -34.22 -13.14
CA ASN A 36 17.34 -32.94 -12.44
C ASN A 36 17.97 -31.92 -13.41
N ASN A 37 17.27 -31.62 -14.50
CA ASN A 37 17.58 -30.48 -15.34
C ASN A 37 17.25 -29.24 -14.51
N THR A 38 18.15 -28.84 -13.64
CA THR A 38 18.10 -27.53 -13.00
C THR A 38 18.16 -26.50 -14.12
N THR A 39 17.03 -25.91 -14.43
CA THR A 39 16.94 -24.85 -15.44
C THR A 39 17.87 -23.72 -15.03
N ASP A 40 18.81 -23.38 -15.90
CA ASP A 40 19.73 -22.27 -15.66
C ASP A 40 19.09 -20.94 -16.06
N TYR A 41 18.51 -20.25 -15.07
CA TYR A 41 17.87 -18.95 -15.25
C TYR A 41 18.87 -17.79 -15.45
N THR A 42 20.19 -18.04 -15.46
CA THR A 42 21.18 -16.98 -15.75
C THR A 42 21.30 -16.68 -17.24
N LYS A 43 20.87 -17.62 -18.10
CA LYS A 43 20.92 -17.43 -19.56
C LYS A 43 20.03 -16.27 -20.01
N ASN A 44 20.58 -15.44 -20.88
CA ASN A 44 19.83 -14.38 -21.54
C ASN A 44 19.16 -14.90 -22.80
N TYR A 45 17.84 -14.92 -22.80
CA TYR A 45 17.03 -15.20 -23.99
C TYR A 45 16.42 -13.89 -24.50
N PRO A 46 16.14 -13.80 -25.80
CA PRO A 46 15.43 -12.66 -26.36
C PRO A 46 14.11 -12.42 -25.65
N ALA A 47 13.70 -11.16 -25.58
CA ALA A 47 12.37 -10.81 -25.07
C ALA A 47 11.30 -11.51 -25.91
N SER A 48 10.35 -12.15 -25.25
CA SER A 48 9.25 -12.86 -25.89
C SER A 48 7.92 -12.41 -25.27
N ASN A 49 6.88 -12.44 -26.06
CA ASN A 49 5.53 -12.25 -25.57
C ASN A 49 4.98 -13.58 -25.04
N GLY A 50 4.22 -13.52 -23.97
CA GLY A 50 3.55 -14.70 -23.41
C GLY A 50 3.86 -14.94 -21.94
N GLY A 51 3.21 -15.96 -21.39
CA GLY A 51 3.44 -16.44 -20.04
C GLY A 51 2.55 -15.81 -18.97
N LEU A 52 2.61 -16.43 -17.81
CA LEU A 52 1.90 -16.06 -16.59
C LEU A 52 2.91 -15.60 -15.54
N LEU A 53 2.74 -14.39 -15.02
CA LEU A 53 3.40 -13.91 -13.83
C LEU A 53 2.45 -14.08 -12.64
N THR A 54 2.89 -14.82 -11.65
CA THR A 54 2.11 -15.03 -10.41
C THR A 54 2.77 -14.31 -9.25
N ASP A 55 2.05 -13.42 -8.60
CA ASP A 55 2.47 -12.74 -7.38
C ASP A 55 1.55 -13.05 -6.20
N ALA A 56 1.97 -12.66 -5.00
CA ALA A 56 1.16 -12.80 -3.79
C ALA A 56 0.89 -11.45 -3.14
N MET A 57 -0.38 -11.23 -2.76
CA MET A 57 -0.84 -10.09 -1.97
C MET A 57 -1.32 -10.53 -0.59
N THR A 58 -1.11 -9.67 0.42
CA THR A 58 -1.55 -9.93 1.81
C THR A 58 -3.00 -9.57 2.07
N GLY A 59 -3.60 -8.70 1.25
CA GLY A 59 -4.99 -8.25 1.42
C GLY A 59 -5.72 -8.14 0.09
N GLU A 60 -6.99 -8.45 0.09
CA GLU A 60 -7.88 -8.26 -1.05
C GLU A 60 -8.26 -6.78 -1.17
N PRO A 61 -8.23 -6.18 -2.38
CA PRO A 61 -8.71 -4.81 -2.57
C PRO A 61 -10.22 -4.72 -2.31
N SER A 62 -10.66 -3.61 -1.73
CA SER A 62 -12.07 -3.36 -1.46
C SER A 62 -12.90 -3.12 -2.73
N GLY A 63 -12.25 -2.68 -3.81
CA GLY A 63 -12.79 -2.45 -5.14
C GLY A 63 -11.70 -1.92 -6.06
N LEU A 64 -11.96 -1.84 -7.37
CA LEU A 64 -10.97 -1.40 -8.36
C LEU A 64 -11.25 0.00 -8.96
N ILE A 65 -12.18 0.76 -8.37
CA ILE A 65 -12.28 2.20 -8.61
C ILE A 65 -11.41 2.87 -7.54
N ALA A 66 -10.14 3.13 -7.88
CA ALA A 66 -9.12 3.57 -6.92
C ALA A 66 -9.53 4.84 -6.15
N MET A 67 -10.20 5.80 -6.81
CA MET A 67 -10.66 7.03 -6.17
C MET A 67 -11.75 6.81 -5.11
N ILE A 68 -12.43 5.66 -5.11
CA ILE A 68 -13.44 5.28 -4.10
C ILE A 68 -12.81 4.39 -3.03
N ALA A 69 -11.97 3.43 -3.43
CA ALA A 69 -11.33 2.50 -2.51
C ALA A 69 -10.37 3.23 -1.56
N GLY A 70 -9.55 4.16 -2.09
CA GLY A 70 -8.65 5.01 -1.30
C GLY A 70 -7.55 4.22 -0.58
N GLU A 71 -7.13 3.04 -1.10
CA GLU A 71 -6.16 2.16 -0.45
C GLU A 71 -5.17 1.55 -1.46
N SER A 72 -3.96 1.22 -0.97
CA SER A 72 -2.83 0.82 -1.82
C SER A 72 -3.06 -0.47 -2.61
N ALA A 73 -3.77 -1.45 -2.05
CA ALA A 73 -4.05 -2.71 -2.75
C ALA A 73 -4.93 -2.50 -3.99
N ALA A 74 -5.95 -1.64 -3.88
CA ALA A 74 -6.79 -1.25 -5.01
C ALA A 74 -5.99 -0.48 -6.05
N SER A 75 -5.18 0.51 -5.64
CA SER A 75 -4.37 1.33 -6.54
C SER A 75 -3.35 0.49 -7.32
N ALA A 76 -2.71 -0.49 -6.68
CA ALA A 76 -1.73 -1.37 -7.32
C ALA A 76 -2.34 -2.21 -8.46
N ILE A 77 -3.55 -2.75 -8.28
CA ILE A 77 -4.25 -3.52 -9.32
C ILE A 77 -4.85 -2.58 -10.37
N ALA A 78 -5.53 -1.50 -9.93
CA ALA A 78 -6.17 -0.53 -10.82
C ALA A 78 -5.17 0.14 -11.77
N GLY A 79 -3.94 0.41 -11.31
CA GLY A 79 -2.86 0.95 -12.13
C GLY A 79 -2.44 0.07 -13.31
N ASN A 80 -2.76 -1.24 -13.30
CA ASN A 80 -2.58 -2.11 -14.47
C ASN A 80 -3.77 -2.07 -15.44
N ILE A 81 -4.93 -1.55 -15.00
CA ILE A 81 -6.20 -1.59 -15.72
C ILE A 81 -6.54 -0.23 -16.32
N PHE A 82 -6.30 0.85 -15.59
CA PHE A 82 -6.69 2.21 -15.97
C PHE A 82 -5.47 3.08 -16.27
N ASN A 83 -5.65 4.01 -17.19
CA ASN A 83 -4.70 5.08 -17.45
C ASN A 83 -5.13 6.39 -16.77
N SER A 84 -4.16 7.27 -16.58
CA SER A 84 -4.34 8.67 -16.25
C SER A 84 -3.98 9.57 -17.44
N LEU A 85 -4.14 10.88 -17.32
CA LEU A 85 -3.68 11.82 -18.38
C LEU A 85 -2.16 11.80 -18.52
N LEU A 86 -1.46 11.78 -17.39
CA LEU A 86 -0.01 11.80 -17.27
C LEU A 86 0.46 10.62 -16.44
N LYS A 87 1.76 10.31 -16.51
CA LYS A 87 2.45 9.33 -15.64
C LYS A 87 3.86 9.80 -15.33
N TYR A 88 4.50 9.13 -14.39
CA TYR A 88 5.93 9.33 -14.12
C TYR A 88 6.77 8.33 -14.91
N ASP A 89 7.90 8.79 -15.42
CA ASP A 89 8.92 7.93 -16.00
C ASP A 89 9.84 7.32 -14.92
N LYS A 90 10.87 6.60 -15.34
CA LYS A 90 11.85 5.95 -14.44
C LYS A 90 12.60 6.93 -13.54
N ASN A 91 12.74 8.19 -13.95
CA ASN A 91 13.44 9.25 -13.22
C ASN A 91 12.51 10.06 -12.32
N LEU A 92 11.21 9.73 -12.31
CA LEU A 92 10.13 10.48 -11.66
C LEU A 92 9.82 11.82 -12.36
N ASP A 93 10.10 11.93 -13.64
CA ASP A 93 9.68 13.06 -14.46
C ASP A 93 8.28 12.79 -15.02
N LEU A 94 7.41 13.82 -15.02
CA LEU A 94 6.06 13.72 -15.60
C LEU A 94 6.12 13.61 -17.11
N THR A 95 5.44 12.61 -17.64
CA THR A 95 5.30 12.34 -19.08
C THR A 95 3.84 12.10 -19.46
N GLY A 96 3.54 12.19 -20.74
CA GLY A 96 2.19 11.93 -21.24
C GLY A 96 1.81 10.46 -21.17
N GLU A 97 0.59 10.18 -20.73
CA GLU A 97 0.01 8.83 -20.74
C GLU A 97 -1.16 8.76 -21.74
N LEU A 98 -2.38 9.14 -21.39
CA LEU A 98 -3.45 9.38 -22.37
C LEU A 98 -3.22 10.69 -23.13
N ALA A 99 -2.69 11.72 -22.47
CA ALA A 99 -2.28 12.95 -23.14
C ALA A 99 -1.00 12.70 -23.96
N GLN A 100 -0.98 13.19 -25.17
CA GLN A 100 0.22 13.26 -26.01
C GLN A 100 1.11 14.45 -25.59
N SER A 101 0.46 15.57 -25.24
CA SER A 101 1.09 16.82 -24.81
C SER A 101 0.12 17.65 -23.99
N TRP A 102 0.66 18.69 -23.34
CA TRP A 102 -0.16 19.70 -22.66
C TRP A 102 0.48 21.07 -22.73
N ASN A 103 -0.36 22.11 -22.60
CA ASN A 103 0.05 23.50 -22.56
C ASN A 103 -0.50 24.17 -21.30
N ILE A 104 0.32 24.99 -20.65
CA ILE A 104 -0.09 25.80 -19.51
C ILE A 104 -0.15 27.25 -19.96
N SER A 105 -1.23 27.97 -19.64
CA SER A 105 -1.39 29.39 -19.97
C SER A 105 -0.36 30.27 -19.26
N ALA A 106 -0.12 31.46 -19.80
CA ALA A 106 0.86 32.40 -19.24
C ALA A 106 0.55 32.80 -17.77
N ASP A 107 -0.72 32.85 -17.40
CA ASP A 107 -1.19 33.12 -16.03
C ASP A 107 -1.13 31.90 -15.11
N GLN A 108 -0.63 30.75 -15.60
CA GLN A 108 -0.50 29.48 -14.88
C GLN A 108 -1.82 28.89 -14.34
N ARG A 109 -2.97 29.31 -14.91
CA ARG A 109 -4.29 28.91 -14.39
C ARG A 109 -5.03 27.93 -15.30
N THR A 110 -4.69 27.86 -16.57
CA THR A 110 -5.37 26.96 -17.51
C THR A 110 -4.38 25.94 -18.06
N ILE A 111 -4.76 24.66 -17.98
CA ILE A 111 -4.02 23.57 -18.59
C ILE A 111 -4.89 22.98 -19.70
N THR A 112 -4.33 22.88 -20.90
CA THR A 112 -4.98 22.20 -22.03
C THR A 112 -4.21 20.93 -22.34
N PHE A 113 -4.83 19.78 -22.18
CA PHE A 113 -4.30 18.47 -22.53
C PHE A 113 -4.77 18.06 -23.91
N HIS A 114 -3.84 17.59 -24.74
CA HIS A 114 -4.12 17.03 -26.06
C HIS A 114 -3.98 15.51 -25.98
N LEU A 115 -5.09 14.79 -26.13
CA LEU A 115 -5.11 13.34 -26.04
C LEU A 115 -4.49 12.71 -27.30
N LYS A 116 -3.90 11.53 -27.15
CA LYS A 116 -3.48 10.70 -28.27
C LYS A 116 -4.67 10.35 -29.17
N PRO A 117 -4.47 10.20 -30.46
CA PRO A 117 -5.57 9.81 -31.37
C PRO A 117 -5.96 8.33 -31.15
N GLN A 118 -7.22 8.02 -31.51
CA GLN A 118 -7.74 6.64 -31.60
C GLN A 118 -7.61 5.81 -30.30
N LEU A 119 -7.68 6.46 -29.13
CA LEU A 119 -7.72 5.77 -27.84
C LEU A 119 -8.97 4.91 -27.73
N LYS A 120 -8.84 3.74 -27.07
CA LYS A 120 -9.94 2.81 -26.88
C LYS A 120 -9.95 2.24 -25.46
N TRP A 121 -11.14 1.96 -24.98
CA TRP A 121 -11.36 1.10 -23.84
C TRP A 121 -11.14 -0.37 -24.20
N ALA A 122 -10.98 -1.24 -23.17
CA ALA A 122 -10.76 -2.67 -23.38
C ALA A 122 -11.94 -3.39 -24.06
N ASP A 123 -13.14 -2.82 -24.02
CA ASP A 123 -14.33 -3.30 -24.73
C ASP A 123 -14.42 -2.81 -26.19
N GLY A 124 -13.43 -2.01 -26.64
CA GLY A 124 -13.34 -1.48 -27.99
C GLY A 124 -14.03 -0.14 -28.21
N GLN A 125 -14.79 0.39 -27.24
CA GLN A 125 -15.41 1.71 -27.33
C GLN A 125 -14.35 2.81 -27.36
N PRO A 126 -14.60 3.93 -28.08
CA PRO A 126 -13.69 5.07 -28.08
C PRO A 126 -13.49 5.64 -26.67
N LEU A 127 -12.24 5.99 -26.33
CA LEU A 127 -11.88 6.79 -25.17
C LEU A 127 -11.54 8.20 -25.66
N ASN A 128 -12.16 9.21 -25.07
CA ASN A 128 -11.99 10.60 -25.50
C ASN A 128 -12.04 11.58 -24.30
N SER A 129 -11.96 12.88 -24.60
CA SER A 129 -11.97 13.95 -23.60
C SER A 129 -13.27 14.03 -22.77
N ASP A 130 -14.39 13.51 -23.28
CA ASP A 130 -15.63 13.39 -22.52
C ASP A 130 -15.53 12.42 -21.34
N ASP A 131 -14.70 11.35 -21.46
CA ASP A 131 -14.44 10.43 -20.36
C ASP A 131 -13.62 11.12 -19.25
N VAL A 132 -12.67 11.99 -19.64
CA VAL A 132 -11.88 12.80 -18.70
C VAL A 132 -12.78 13.79 -17.96
N LEU A 133 -13.62 14.52 -18.68
CA LEU A 133 -14.59 15.46 -18.12
C LEU A 133 -15.56 14.74 -17.17
N PHE A 134 -16.10 13.60 -17.58
CA PHE A 134 -16.95 12.77 -16.76
C PHE A 134 -16.25 12.31 -15.45
N THR A 135 -14.99 11.88 -15.55
CA THR A 135 -14.23 11.44 -14.36
C THR A 135 -14.02 12.58 -13.37
N TRP A 136 -13.69 13.78 -13.89
CA TRP A 136 -13.60 14.99 -13.07
C TRP A 136 -14.95 15.32 -12.41
N GLN A 137 -16.05 15.27 -13.13
CA GLN A 137 -17.39 15.48 -12.58
C GLN A 137 -17.70 14.49 -11.45
N LYS A 138 -17.31 13.20 -11.60
CA LYS A 138 -17.53 12.18 -10.57
C LYS A 138 -16.67 12.40 -9.33
N VAL A 139 -15.39 12.76 -9.47
CA VAL A 139 -14.51 12.98 -8.31
C VAL A 139 -14.87 14.26 -7.54
N THR A 140 -15.52 15.23 -8.18
CA THR A 140 -15.94 16.49 -7.57
C THR A 140 -17.40 16.51 -7.12
N ASP A 141 -18.19 15.50 -7.46
CA ASP A 141 -19.58 15.36 -7.02
C ASP A 141 -19.63 15.16 -5.50
N GLU A 142 -20.37 16.00 -4.80
CA GLU A 142 -20.55 15.93 -3.34
C GLU A 142 -21.14 14.59 -2.84
N LYS A 143 -21.85 13.88 -3.72
CA LYS A 143 -22.38 12.54 -3.43
C LYS A 143 -21.31 11.45 -3.52
N THR A 144 -20.18 11.72 -4.17
CA THR A 144 -19.08 10.76 -4.31
C THR A 144 -18.24 10.71 -3.02
N ARG A 145 -18.21 9.54 -2.40
CA ARG A 145 -17.43 9.32 -1.16
C ARG A 145 -15.97 9.06 -1.49
N THR A 146 -15.26 10.11 -1.82
CA THR A 146 -13.85 10.05 -2.21
C THR A 146 -12.98 10.92 -1.30
N PRO A 147 -11.77 10.45 -0.91
CA PRO A 147 -10.81 11.31 -0.22
C PRO A 147 -10.10 12.32 -1.14
N TYR A 148 -10.24 12.18 -2.46
CA TYR A 148 -9.49 12.96 -3.48
C TYR A 148 -10.24 14.18 -4.01
N GLY A 149 -11.51 14.39 -3.65
CA GLY A 149 -12.30 15.54 -4.15
C GLY A 149 -11.66 16.90 -3.87
N SER A 150 -10.93 17.02 -2.75
CA SER A 150 -10.21 18.24 -2.37
C SER A 150 -9.09 18.65 -3.34
N ASP A 151 -8.55 17.70 -4.11
CA ASP A 151 -7.44 17.94 -5.04
C ASP A 151 -7.92 18.64 -6.31
N PHE A 152 -9.23 18.64 -6.55
CA PHE A 152 -9.88 19.32 -7.67
C PHE A 152 -10.69 20.55 -7.25
N LYS A 153 -10.69 20.91 -5.96
CA LYS A 153 -11.52 21.99 -5.42
C LYS A 153 -11.23 23.37 -6.02
N LEU A 154 -10.00 23.58 -6.48
CA LEU A 154 -9.59 24.84 -7.12
C LEU A 154 -9.95 24.91 -8.60
N VAL A 155 -10.46 23.84 -9.21
CA VAL A 155 -10.94 23.84 -10.60
C VAL A 155 -12.28 24.58 -10.67
N ILE A 156 -12.32 25.67 -11.42
CA ILE A 156 -13.54 26.48 -11.66
C ILE A 156 -14.21 26.16 -12.98
N LYS A 157 -13.50 25.53 -13.92
CA LYS A 157 -14.04 25.14 -15.21
C LYS A 157 -13.27 23.95 -15.77
N ALA A 158 -13.98 22.96 -16.28
CA ALA A 158 -13.43 21.86 -17.06
C ALA A 158 -14.28 21.65 -18.31
N GLU A 159 -13.63 21.45 -19.45
CA GLU A 159 -14.26 21.40 -20.77
C GLU A 159 -13.63 20.31 -21.64
N ALA A 160 -14.45 19.70 -22.49
CA ALA A 160 -14.06 18.82 -23.58
C ALA A 160 -14.51 19.47 -24.91
N PRO A 161 -13.76 20.46 -25.44
CA PRO A 161 -14.19 21.21 -26.62
C PRO A 161 -14.25 20.35 -27.90
N ASP A 162 -13.47 19.29 -27.96
CA ASP A 162 -13.49 18.27 -29.01
C ASP A 162 -13.03 16.91 -28.41
N ALA A 163 -13.11 15.85 -29.18
CA ALA A 163 -12.83 14.48 -28.71
C ALA A 163 -11.39 14.27 -28.21
N ASN A 164 -10.43 15.09 -28.57
CA ASN A 164 -9.03 14.93 -28.24
C ASN A 164 -8.47 16.06 -27.36
N THR A 165 -9.31 17.04 -26.98
CA THR A 165 -8.87 18.18 -26.17
C THR A 165 -9.64 18.23 -24.87
N PHE A 166 -8.92 18.19 -23.75
CA PHE A 166 -9.46 18.46 -22.42
C PHE A 166 -8.80 19.71 -21.84
N ARG A 167 -9.62 20.64 -21.37
CA ARG A 167 -9.15 21.89 -20.79
C ARG A 167 -9.68 22.07 -19.38
N VAL A 168 -8.77 22.43 -18.46
CA VAL A 168 -9.11 22.71 -17.07
C VAL A 168 -8.59 24.09 -16.68
N THR A 169 -9.44 24.88 -15.99
CA THR A 169 -9.10 26.21 -15.50
C THR A 169 -9.25 26.24 -13.98
N TYR A 170 -8.22 26.73 -13.31
CA TYR A 170 -8.15 26.87 -11.86
C TYR A 170 -8.47 28.32 -11.44
N ALA A 171 -9.03 28.50 -10.25
CA ALA A 171 -9.29 29.83 -9.67
C ALA A 171 -8.00 30.62 -9.46
N VAL A 172 -6.93 29.94 -9.09
CA VAL A 172 -5.56 30.46 -8.87
C VAL A 172 -4.57 29.44 -9.44
N PRO A 173 -3.28 29.81 -9.66
CA PRO A 173 -2.25 28.83 -9.98
C PRO A 173 -2.25 27.69 -8.96
N TYR A 174 -2.14 26.43 -9.42
CA TYR A 174 -2.21 25.26 -8.58
C TYR A 174 -0.97 24.38 -8.80
N ALA A 175 -0.07 24.39 -7.83
CA ALA A 175 1.23 23.72 -7.96
C ALA A 175 1.13 22.20 -8.17
N PRO A 176 0.24 21.45 -7.48
CA PRO A 176 0.09 20.00 -7.70
C PRO A 176 -0.71 19.63 -8.95
N ALA A 177 -1.10 20.58 -9.83
CA ALA A 177 -2.05 20.31 -10.89
C ALA A 177 -1.69 19.11 -11.77
N LEU A 178 -0.45 19.05 -12.28
CA LEU A 178 -0.04 17.96 -13.16
C LEU A 178 0.01 16.61 -12.40
N ASP A 179 0.51 16.61 -11.17
CA ASP A 179 0.55 15.43 -10.29
C ASP A 179 -0.87 14.90 -10.00
N THR A 180 -1.82 15.79 -9.77
CA THR A 180 -3.23 15.46 -9.56
C THR A 180 -3.82 14.73 -10.78
N TRP A 181 -3.55 15.21 -12.00
CA TRP A 181 -4.00 14.55 -13.23
C TRP A 181 -3.20 13.29 -13.59
N ALA A 182 -1.99 13.13 -13.05
CA ALA A 182 -1.24 11.88 -13.13
C ALA A 182 -1.76 10.82 -12.16
N GLY A 183 -2.35 11.23 -11.04
CA GLY A 183 -2.92 10.32 -10.03
C GLY A 183 -4.38 9.91 -10.29
N LEU A 184 -5.10 10.59 -11.18
CA LEU A 184 -6.51 10.33 -11.45
C LEU A 184 -6.70 9.32 -12.58
N HIS A 185 -7.11 8.11 -12.26
CA HIS A 185 -7.50 7.10 -13.25
C HIS A 185 -8.79 7.53 -13.98
N ILE A 186 -8.75 7.57 -15.32
CA ILE A 186 -9.90 7.94 -16.12
C ILE A 186 -10.90 6.80 -16.19
N LEU A 187 -12.19 7.12 -16.09
CA LEU A 187 -13.30 6.17 -16.00
C LEU A 187 -14.20 6.22 -17.26
N PRO A 188 -14.75 5.07 -17.71
CA PRO A 188 -15.59 4.98 -18.89
C PRO A 188 -16.99 5.59 -18.68
N LYS A 189 -17.24 6.75 -19.26
CA LYS A 189 -18.53 7.44 -19.21
C LYS A 189 -19.68 6.57 -19.71
N HIS A 190 -19.46 5.82 -20.79
CA HIS A 190 -20.49 4.98 -21.42
C HIS A 190 -21.04 3.89 -20.50
N LEU A 191 -20.25 3.42 -19.51
CA LEU A 191 -20.65 2.40 -18.54
C LEU A 191 -21.14 2.99 -17.21
N LEU A 192 -20.71 4.21 -16.85
CA LEU A 192 -20.89 4.72 -15.49
C LEU A 192 -21.78 5.98 -15.38
N LYS A 193 -22.23 6.57 -16.51
CA LYS A 193 -23.00 7.83 -16.50
C LYS A 193 -24.26 7.76 -15.64
N ASP A 194 -24.96 6.63 -15.68
CA ASP A 194 -26.24 6.43 -15.02
C ASP A 194 -26.12 5.58 -13.73
N GLN A 195 -24.88 5.42 -13.19
CA GLN A 195 -24.62 4.60 -12.00
C GLN A 195 -24.14 5.44 -10.81
N ASP A 196 -24.52 4.99 -9.61
CA ASP A 196 -23.90 5.48 -8.37
C ASP A 196 -22.50 4.88 -8.24
N ILE A 197 -21.48 5.75 -8.36
CA ILE A 197 -20.07 5.36 -8.32
C ILE A 197 -19.66 4.72 -7.00
N ASN A 198 -20.39 4.98 -5.91
CA ASN A 198 -20.07 4.45 -4.58
C ASN A 198 -20.46 2.97 -4.42
N THR A 199 -21.43 2.50 -5.21
CA THR A 199 -22.06 1.17 -5.01
C THR A 199 -22.08 0.31 -6.27
N THR A 200 -21.59 0.85 -7.40
CA THR A 200 -21.61 0.17 -8.70
C THR A 200 -20.88 -1.16 -8.70
N ALA A 201 -21.46 -2.18 -9.35
CA ALA A 201 -20.81 -3.46 -9.59
C ALA A 201 -19.54 -3.33 -10.47
N PHE A 202 -19.37 -2.23 -11.19
CA PHE A 202 -18.18 -1.92 -11.97
C PHE A 202 -16.89 -1.98 -11.13
N ALA A 203 -16.97 -1.65 -9.83
CA ALA A 203 -15.83 -1.75 -8.92
C ALA A 203 -15.25 -3.17 -8.81
N ARG A 204 -16.04 -4.20 -9.12
CA ARG A 204 -15.63 -5.63 -9.11
C ARG A 204 -15.43 -6.22 -10.50
N ASN A 205 -15.86 -5.52 -11.55
CA ASN A 205 -15.68 -5.94 -12.94
C ASN A 205 -15.40 -4.74 -13.85
N PRO A 206 -14.23 -4.06 -13.66
CA PRO A 206 -13.92 -2.83 -14.39
C PRO A 206 -13.55 -3.09 -15.85
N VAL A 207 -13.85 -2.08 -16.69
CA VAL A 207 -13.34 -1.93 -18.04
C VAL A 207 -12.40 -0.74 -18.06
N GLY A 208 -11.12 -0.98 -18.30
CA GLY A 208 -10.08 0.05 -18.35
C GLY A 208 -9.49 0.22 -19.75
N SER A 209 -8.38 0.93 -19.83
CA SER A 209 -7.69 1.26 -21.09
C SER A 209 -6.20 0.94 -21.08
N HIS A 210 -5.66 0.50 -19.94
CA HIS A 210 -4.23 0.26 -19.76
C HIS A 210 -3.80 -1.11 -20.30
N TYR A 211 -2.61 -1.59 -19.93
CA TYR A 211 -1.97 -2.80 -20.47
C TYR A 211 -2.76 -4.07 -20.24
N TYR A 212 -3.55 -4.13 -19.16
CA TYR A 212 -4.29 -5.31 -18.78
C TYR A 212 -5.77 -5.00 -18.56
N LYS A 213 -6.60 -6.05 -18.62
CA LYS A 213 -8.01 -6.04 -18.24
C LYS A 213 -8.28 -7.14 -17.22
N LEU A 214 -9.25 -6.94 -16.35
CA LEU A 214 -9.69 -7.98 -15.42
C LEU A 214 -10.30 -9.14 -16.19
N ALA A 215 -9.77 -10.34 -16.01
CA ALA A 215 -10.31 -11.58 -16.55
C ALA A 215 -11.17 -12.32 -15.52
N ARG A 216 -10.71 -12.36 -14.27
CA ARG A 216 -11.44 -13.03 -13.20
C ARG A 216 -11.02 -12.49 -11.84
N TRP A 217 -12.00 -12.36 -10.94
CA TRP A 217 -11.78 -12.07 -9.53
C TRP A 217 -12.53 -13.11 -8.69
N LYS A 218 -11.79 -13.98 -8.02
CA LYS A 218 -12.33 -14.98 -7.11
C LYS A 218 -12.08 -14.54 -5.68
N ASN A 219 -13.17 -14.14 -5.00
CA ASN A 219 -13.09 -13.54 -3.65
C ASN A 219 -12.24 -14.38 -2.69
N GLY A 220 -11.35 -13.71 -1.95
CA GLY A 220 -10.47 -14.33 -0.97
C GLY A 220 -9.40 -15.25 -1.56
N GLN A 221 -9.30 -15.39 -2.89
CA GLN A 221 -8.37 -16.32 -3.52
C GLN A 221 -7.40 -15.64 -4.48
N TYR A 222 -7.91 -14.97 -5.53
CA TYR A 222 -7.04 -14.34 -6.53
C TYR A 222 -7.76 -13.32 -7.42
N LEU A 223 -6.95 -12.47 -8.04
CA LEU A 223 -7.33 -11.65 -9.20
C LEU A 223 -6.46 -12.08 -10.38
N LYS A 224 -7.08 -12.32 -11.54
CA LYS A 224 -6.38 -12.62 -12.80
C LYS A 224 -6.62 -11.49 -13.79
N LEU A 225 -5.55 -10.90 -14.26
CA LEU A 225 -5.55 -9.92 -15.34
C LEU A 225 -5.01 -10.57 -16.61
N THR A 226 -5.56 -10.20 -17.77
CA THR A 226 -5.05 -10.62 -19.10
C THR A 226 -4.74 -9.39 -19.95
N ARG A 227 -3.81 -9.53 -20.90
CA ARG A 227 -3.49 -8.43 -21.81
C ARG A 227 -4.74 -7.78 -22.40
N ASN A 228 -4.73 -6.47 -22.44
CA ASN A 228 -5.74 -5.68 -23.12
C ASN A 228 -5.35 -5.56 -24.60
N PRO A 229 -6.13 -6.12 -25.56
CA PRO A 229 -5.80 -6.02 -26.97
C PRO A 229 -5.88 -4.58 -27.51
N ASN A 230 -6.62 -3.70 -26.80
CA ASN A 230 -6.83 -2.30 -27.14
C ASN A 230 -5.97 -1.34 -26.31
N ALA A 231 -4.90 -1.84 -25.66
CA ALA A 231 -4.05 -1.02 -24.81
C ALA A 231 -3.49 0.19 -25.54
N THR A 232 -3.65 1.37 -24.96
CA THR A 232 -3.34 2.67 -25.58
C THR A 232 -1.86 2.92 -25.81
N GLN A 233 -0.98 2.20 -25.13
CA GLN A 233 0.48 2.37 -25.16
C GLN A 233 1.22 1.14 -25.73
N GLY A 234 0.51 0.29 -26.49
CA GLY A 234 1.03 -1.00 -26.93
C GLY A 234 0.74 -2.12 -25.93
N GLN A 235 1.15 -3.33 -26.25
CA GLN A 235 0.85 -4.50 -25.44
C GLN A 235 1.97 -4.80 -24.45
N ALA A 236 1.60 -5.18 -23.23
CA ALA A 236 2.53 -5.79 -22.27
C ALA A 236 3.13 -7.08 -22.84
N LYS A 237 4.34 -7.45 -22.43
CA LYS A 237 5.00 -8.67 -22.92
C LYS A 237 4.43 -9.92 -22.25
N ILE A 238 4.09 -9.86 -20.96
CA ILE A 238 3.47 -10.98 -20.22
C ILE A 238 1.98 -11.04 -20.56
N ASP A 239 1.44 -12.24 -20.85
CA ASP A 239 0.04 -12.43 -21.23
C ASP A 239 -0.93 -12.23 -20.08
N SER A 240 -0.55 -12.71 -18.89
CA SER A 240 -1.44 -12.72 -17.73
C SER A 240 -0.67 -12.42 -16.43
N LEU A 241 -1.33 -11.69 -15.55
CA LEU A 241 -0.91 -11.48 -14.16
C LEU A 241 -1.91 -12.19 -13.25
N LEU A 242 -1.42 -12.98 -12.29
CA LEU A 242 -2.24 -13.68 -11.30
C LEU A 242 -1.80 -13.24 -9.90
N SER A 243 -2.57 -12.39 -9.27
CA SER A 243 -2.31 -11.95 -7.90
C SER A 243 -3.08 -12.84 -6.93
N ARG A 244 -2.38 -13.75 -6.25
CA ARG A 244 -2.96 -14.67 -5.26
C ARG A 244 -3.08 -13.97 -3.91
N ILE A 245 -4.24 -14.11 -3.26
CA ILE A 245 -4.48 -13.55 -1.93
C ILE A 245 -4.00 -14.56 -0.89
N ILE A 246 -2.84 -14.30 -0.31
CA ILE A 246 -2.20 -15.14 0.71
C ILE A 246 -1.80 -14.21 1.87
N PRO A 247 -2.63 -14.09 2.92
CA PRO A 247 -2.40 -13.15 4.00
C PRO A 247 -1.11 -13.38 4.79
N ASP A 248 -0.72 -14.64 4.98
CA ASP A 248 0.45 -15.03 5.77
C ASP A 248 1.74 -14.99 4.95
N LYS A 249 2.73 -14.22 5.40
CA LYS A 249 4.03 -14.07 4.75
C LYS A 249 4.88 -15.34 4.74
N ALA A 250 4.71 -16.24 5.72
CA ALA A 250 5.41 -17.52 5.72
C ALA A 250 4.82 -18.45 4.67
N ALA A 251 3.49 -18.46 4.52
CA ALA A 251 2.83 -19.19 3.45
C ALA A 251 3.24 -18.65 2.05
N GLN A 252 3.30 -17.31 1.86
CA GLN A 252 3.82 -16.73 0.62
C GLN A 252 5.26 -17.22 0.34
N PHE A 253 6.11 -17.27 1.37
CA PHE A 253 7.50 -17.72 1.22
C PHE A 253 7.60 -19.19 0.83
N LEU A 254 6.74 -20.05 1.38
CA LEU A 254 6.67 -21.47 0.99
C LEU A 254 6.24 -21.62 -0.48
N GLU A 255 5.24 -20.86 -0.91
CA GLU A 255 4.77 -20.85 -2.30
C GLU A 255 5.87 -20.37 -3.28
N LEU A 256 6.63 -19.31 -2.90
CA LEU A 256 7.78 -18.86 -3.68
C LEU A 256 8.89 -19.93 -3.73
N SER A 257 9.18 -20.58 -2.59
CA SER A 257 10.21 -21.62 -2.50
C SER A 257 9.85 -22.89 -3.29
N ALA A 258 8.55 -23.14 -3.45
CA ALA A 258 8.00 -24.25 -4.24
C ALA A 258 7.78 -23.89 -5.72
N ASP A 259 8.22 -22.70 -6.14
CA ASP A 259 8.01 -22.18 -7.50
C ASP A 259 6.53 -21.98 -7.90
N ASN A 260 5.60 -21.91 -6.95
CA ASN A 260 4.17 -21.69 -7.21
C ASN A 260 3.82 -20.21 -7.44
N ILE A 261 4.67 -19.28 -6.99
CA ILE A 261 4.58 -17.85 -7.30
C ILE A 261 5.93 -17.33 -7.79
N ASP A 262 5.92 -16.24 -8.51
CA ASP A 262 7.12 -15.62 -9.08
C ASP A 262 7.64 -14.46 -8.26
N SER A 263 6.77 -13.79 -7.54
CA SER A 263 7.16 -12.62 -6.78
C SER A 263 6.36 -12.47 -5.49
N MET A 264 7.01 -11.91 -4.48
CA MET A 264 6.38 -11.50 -3.23
C MET A 264 7.16 -10.36 -2.57
N GLY A 265 6.46 -9.54 -1.80
CA GLY A 265 7.10 -8.64 -0.85
C GLY A 265 7.61 -9.44 0.36
N LEU A 266 8.85 -9.20 0.77
CA LEU A 266 9.48 -9.87 1.90
C LEU A 266 9.29 -9.07 3.19
N ASN A 267 9.30 -9.79 4.31
CA ASN A 267 9.52 -9.18 5.62
C ASN A 267 11.03 -9.08 5.94
N PRO A 268 11.44 -8.25 6.91
CA PRO A 268 12.85 -8.06 7.26
C PRO A 268 13.58 -9.36 7.62
N ILE A 269 12.90 -10.28 8.32
CA ILE A 269 13.49 -11.58 8.72
C ILE A 269 13.76 -12.45 7.49
N GLN A 270 12.82 -12.51 6.57
CA GLN A 270 12.99 -13.24 5.32
C GLN A 270 14.18 -12.70 4.53
N TYR A 271 14.24 -11.37 4.36
CA TYR A 271 15.31 -10.72 3.59
C TYR A 271 16.69 -10.86 4.25
N ALA A 272 16.81 -10.53 5.55
CA ALA A 272 18.09 -10.41 6.22
C ALA A 272 18.64 -11.72 6.80
N ARG A 273 17.79 -12.72 7.05
CA ARG A 273 18.18 -13.95 7.73
C ARG A 273 17.88 -15.21 6.95
N ILE A 274 16.65 -15.36 6.41
CA ILE A 274 16.24 -16.61 5.78
C ILE A 274 16.90 -16.79 4.42
N PHE A 275 16.81 -15.79 3.53
CA PHE A 275 17.44 -15.89 2.20
C PHE A 275 18.95 -16.07 2.25
N PRO A 276 19.74 -15.35 3.08
CA PRO A 276 21.18 -15.60 3.20
C PRO A 276 21.52 -17.02 3.66
N ALA A 277 20.67 -17.65 4.48
CA ALA A 277 20.84 -19.02 4.95
C ALA A 277 20.37 -20.11 3.92
N ARG A 278 19.80 -19.70 2.78
CA ARG A 278 19.21 -20.60 1.77
C ARG A 278 19.84 -20.35 0.39
N PRO A 279 21.12 -20.75 0.18
CA PRO A 279 21.81 -20.58 -1.11
C PRO A 279 21.12 -21.31 -2.26
N ASP A 280 20.37 -22.37 -1.98
CA ASP A 280 19.52 -23.10 -2.93
C ASP A 280 18.47 -22.17 -3.58
N LEU A 281 17.80 -21.35 -2.79
CA LEU A 281 16.81 -20.37 -3.28
C LEU A 281 17.48 -19.24 -4.08
N ASN A 282 18.65 -18.79 -3.64
CA ASN A 282 19.36 -17.69 -4.30
C ASN A 282 19.80 -18.01 -5.74
N LYS A 283 19.84 -19.29 -6.14
CA LYS A 283 20.04 -19.69 -7.54
C LYS A 283 18.91 -19.18 -8.43
N ASN A 284 17.67 -19.30 -7.97
CA ASN A 284 16.47 -19.04 -8.77
C ASN A 284 15.79 -17.70 -8.45
N ILE A 285 16.08 -17.09 -7.30
CA ILE A 285 15.40 -15.90 -6.81
C ILE A 285 16.39 -14.74 -6.71
N ALA A 286 15.96 -13.55 -7.14
CA ALA A 286 16.67 -12.29 -6.96
C ALA A 286 15.98 -11.46 -5.88
N LEU A 287 16.79 -10.78 -5.07
CA LEU A 287 16.33 -9.90 -4.00
C LEU A 287 16.50 -8.44 -4.40
N TYR A 288 15.52 -7.64 -4.07
CA TYR A 288 15.52 -6.19 -4.31
C TYR A 288 15.24 -5.45 -3.00
N LYS A 289 15.90 -4.30 -2.83
CA LYS A 289 15.74 -3.41 -1.68
C LYS A 289 15.73 -1.96 -2.16
N GLU A 290 14.70 -1.20 -1.80
CA GLU A 290 14.57 0.20 -2.12
C GLU A 290 13.90 0.95 -0.97
N LEU A 291 14.29 2.19 -0.68
CA LEU A 291 13.58 2.99 0.30
C LEU A 291 12.22 3.39 -0.28
N GLY A 292 11.16 2.83 0.28
CA GLY A 292 9.79 3.10 -0.14
C GLY A 292 9.38 4.57 0.04
N ASN A 293 8.38 5.00 -0.72
CA ASN A 293 7.75 6.30 -0.51
C ASN A 293 6.59 6.15 0.49
N SER A 294 6.94 5.73 1.72
CA SER A 294 5.96 5.43 2.77
C SER A 294 6.59 5.56 4.16
N TYR A 295 5.75 5.73 5.16
CA TYR A 295 6.17 5.63 6.56
C TYR A 295 5.12 4.92 7.40
N THR A 296 5.56 4.30 8.51
CA THR A 296 4.70 3.71 9.54
C THR A 296 4.58 4.68 10.71
N TYR A 297 3.39 4.76 11.28
CA TYR A 297 3.08 5.67 12.38
C TYR A 297 2.10 5.03 13.37
N MET A 298 2.05 5.57 14.58
CA MET A 298 0.98 5.38 15.55
C MET A 298 0.14 6.66 15.58
N GLY A 299 -1.14 6.57 15.22
CA GLY A 299 -2.04 7.71 15.10
C GLY A 299 -3.10 7.70 16.19
N PHE A 300 -3.40 8.88 16.74
CA PHE A 300 -4.38 9.07 17.80
C PHE A 300 -5.71 9.55 17.23
N ASN A 301 -6.84 9.08 17.75
CA ASN A 301 -8.12 9.72 17.51
C ASN A 301 -8.23 10.99 18.39
N LEU A 302 -7.97 12.15 17.81
CA LEU A 302 -7.89 13.42 18.56
C LEU A 302 -9.24 13.92 19.10
N LYS A 303 -10.36 13.25 18.79
CA LYS A 303 -11.67 13.52 19.36
C LYS A 303 -11.96 12.67 20.60
N ARG A 304 -11.09 11.71 20.92
CA ARG A 304 -11.23 10.84 22.10
C ARG A 304 -10.24 11.23 23.19
N LYS A 305 -10.74 11.29 24.43
CA LYS A 305 -9.84 11.41 25.59
C LYS A 305 -9.05 10.12 25.78
N PRO A 306 -7.77 10.22 26.18
CA PRO A 306 -7.06 11.44 26.59
C PRO A 306 -6.26 12.12 25.45
N PHE A 307 -6.47 11.73 24.20
CA PHE A 307 -5.64 12.15 23.06
C PHE A 307 -5.94 13.59 22.57
N ASP A 308 -6.95 14.25 23.12
CA ASP A 308 -7.22 15.69 22.94
C ASP A 308 -6.16 16.57 23.64
N ASP A 309 -5.47 16.04 24.68
CA ASP A 309 -4.39 16.75 25.37
C ASP A 309 -3.03 16.54 24.68
N ILE A 310 -2.42 17.62 24.24
CA ILE A 310 -1.10 17.58 23.57
C ILE A 310 0.00 17.00 24.47
N ARG A 311 -0.05 17.24 25.79
CA ARG A 311 0.94 16.74 26.75
C ARG A 311 0.95 15.22 26.78
N VAL A 312 -0.23 14.61 26.70
CA VAL A 312 -0.41 13.15 26.61
C VAL A 312 0.21 12.61 25.31
N ARG A 313 -0.06 13.24 24.18
CA ARG A 313 0.51 12.80 22.90
C ARG A 313 2.04 12.94 22.85
N GLN A 314 2.56 14.05 23.36
CA GLN A 314 4.01 14.27 23.48
C GLN A 314 4.64 13.27 24.47
N ALA A 315 3.98 12.97 25.60
CA ALA A 315 4.45 11.94 26.54
C ALA A 315 4.60 10.58 25.86
N ILE A 316 3.59 10.16 25.10
CA ILE A 316 3.65 8.91 24.33
C ILE A 316 4.78 8.97 23.27
N ASN A 317 4.98 10.10 22.61
CA ASN A 317 6.09 10.29 21.68
C ASN A 317 7.47 10.10 22.34
N TYR A 318 7.66 10.60 23.58
CA TYR A 318 8.88 10.41 24.36
C TYR A 318 9.03 8.97 24.91
N ALA A 319 7.93 8.28 25.15
CA ALA A 319 7.94 6.94 25.72
C ALA A 319 8.31 5.84 24.70
N ILE A 320 8.17 6.11 23.39
CA ILE A 320 8.41 5.09 22.36
C ILE A 320 9.85 5.22 21.83
N ASP A 321 10.61 4.15 21.96
CA ASP A 321 11.94 4.01 21.36
C ASP A 321 11.83 3.60 19.90
N LYS A 322 11.99 4.58 18.98
CA LYS A 322 11.89 4.36 17.55
C LYS A 322 13.07 3.57 17.00
N GLN A 323 14.26 3.72 17.62
CA GLN A 323 15.45 2.96 17.22
C GLN A 323 15.28 1.48 17.54
N GLU A 324 14.69 1.16 18.71
CA GLU A 324 14.37 -0.22 19.05
C GLU A 324 13.42 -0.89 18.03
N ILE A 325 12.46 -0.14 17.50
CA ILE A 325 11.58 -0.64 16.43
C ILE A 325 12.38 -0.91 15.15
N ILE A 326 13.27 0.01 14.75
CA ILE A 326 14.10 -0.17 13.56
C ILE A 326 15.04 -1.38 13.73
N ASP A 327 15.68 -1.51 14.86
CA ASP A 327 16.65 -2.59 15.10
C ASP A 327 15.96 -3.94 15.37
N GLY A 328 14.91 -3.95 16.17
CA GLY A 328 14.24 -5.18 16.64
C GLY A 328 13.21 -5.73 15.65
N VAL A 329 12.42 -4.86 15.01
CA VAL A 329 11.38 -5.28 14.06
C VAL A 329 11.89 -5.25 12.63
N LEU A 330 12.55 -4.15 12.24
CA LEU A 330 13.00 -3.98 10.86
C LEU A 330 14.43 -4.50 10.62
N LEU A 331 15.14 -4.97 11.65
CA LEU A 331 16.50 -5.50 11.54
C LEU A 331 17.48 -4.52 10.86
N GLY A 332 17.35 -3.22 11.17
CA GLY A 332 18.12 -2.16 10.53
C GLY A 332 17.67 -1.80 9.11
N LEU A 333 16.59 -2.41 8.60
CA LEU A 333 16.04 -2.16 7.27
C LEU A 333 14.96 -1.08 7.29
N GLY A 334 15.28 0.05 7.90
CA GLY A 334 14.42 1.22 7.98
C GLY A 334 15.20 2.44 8.42
N GLU A 335 14.59 3.61 8.27
CA GLU A 335 15.13 4.89 8.67
C GLU A 335 14.18 5.62 9.62
N PRO A 336 14.70 6.40 10.59
CA PRO A 336 13.85 7.20 11.46
C PRO A 336 13.22 8.35 10.66
N VAL A 337 11.99 8.71 11.01
CA VAL A 337 11.23 9.79 10.38
C VAL A 337 10.71 10.78 11.41
N ALA A 338 10.68 12.06 11.05
CA ALA A 338 10.17 13.15 11.89
C ALA A 338 9.13 14.02 11.15
N SER A 339 8.76 13.64 9.93
CA SER A 339 7.85 14.41 9.09
C SER A 339 7.06 13.49 8.14
N PRO A 340 5.99 13.97 7.51
CA PRO A 340 5.21 13.19 6.55
C PRO A 340 5.86 13.07 5.17
N TYR A 341 7.19 13.23 5.09
CA TYR A 341 7.93 13.20 3.83
C TYR A 341 9.02 12.13 3.86
N LYS A 342 9.31 11.57 2.67
CA LYS A 342 10.37 10.58 2.50
C LYS A 342 11.72 11.19 2.91
N PRO A 343 12.49 10.55 3.81
CA PRO A 343 13.83 10.97 4.17
C PRO A 343 14.73 11.18 2.94
N GLY A 344 15.59 12.19 2.98
CA GLY A 344 16.54 12.52 1.91
C GLY A 344 15.94 13.26 0.71
N THR A 345 14.61 13.51 0.67
CA THR A 345 14.01 14.39 -0.34
C THR A 345 14.08 15.85 0.10
N ARG A 346 13.99 16.79 -0.84
CA ARG A 346 13.93 18.24 -0.57
C ARG A 346 12.75 18.64 0.34
N TRP A 347 11.70 17.82 0.39
CA TRP A 347 10.51 18.07 1.18
C TRP A 347 10.67 17.69 2.65
N SER A 348 11.57 16.76 2.94
CA SER A 348 11.91 16.38 4.31
C SER A 348 12.83 17.40 4.94
N ASN A 349 12.36 18.10 5.98
CA ASN A 349 13.16 19.09 6.69
C ASN A 349 14.31 18.40 7.45
N PRO A 350 15.59 18.63 7.07
CA PRO A 350 16.75 17.96 7.67
C PRO A 350 17.03 18.39 9.12
N GLU A 351 16.46 19.52 9.56
CA GLU A 351 16.62 20.03 10.93
C GLU A 351 15.72 19.29 11.92
N LEU A 352 14.61 18.71 11.45
CA LEU A 352 13.70 17.98 12.31
C LEU A 352 14.29 16.61 12.70
N LYS A 353 14.18 16.31 13.98
CA LYS A 353 14.56 15.02 14.55
C LYS A 353 13.35 14.38 15.22
N PRO A 354 13.21 13.06 15.17
CA PRO A 354 12.19 12.37 15.96
C PRO A 354 12.33 12.70 17.44
N TYR A 355 11.23 12.64 18.17
CA TYR A 355 11.29 12.72 19.63
C TYR A 355 12.26 11.66 20.17
N PRO A 356 13.25 12.04 21.01
CA PRO A 356 14.16 11.08 21.62
C PRO A 356 13.42 10.21 22.63
N TYR A 357 13.86 8.97 22.79
CA TYR A 357 13.35 8.11 23.86
C TYR A 357 13.72 8.69 25.23
N ASN A 358 12.73 9.08 26.01
CA ASN A 358 12.91 9.66 27.34
C ASN A 358 11.68 9.36 28.22
N PRO A 359 11.64 8.19 28.87
CA PRO A 359 10.49 7.80 29.71
C PRO A 359 10.30 8.71 30.93
N ASN A 360 11.37 9.32 31.45
CA ASN A 360 11.25 10.28 32.56
C ASN A 360 10.52 11.56 32.13
N LYS A 361 10.83 12.09 30.94
CA LYS A 361 10.10 13.23 30.38
C LYS A 361 8.65 12.87 30.08
N ALA A 362 8.40 11.63 29.61
CA ALA A 362 7.05 11.13 29.38
C ALA A 362 6.23 11.13 30.67
N LYS A 363 6.77 10.55 31.77
CA LYS A 363 6.11 10.53 33.09
C LYS A 363 5.84 11.95 33.62
N ALA A 364 6.79 12.87 33.45
CA ALA A 364 6.61 14.26 33.88
C ALA A 364 5.42 14.94 33.14
N LEU A 365 5.33 14.76 31.81
CA LEU A 365 4.22 15.31 31.02
C LEU A 365 2.87 14.68 31.37
N LEU A 366 2.83 13.39 31.69
CA LEU A 366 1.59 12.72 32.14
C LEU A 366 1.15 13.26 33.49
N LYS A 367 2.09 13.48 34.41
CA LYS A 367 1.80 14.10 35.71
C LYS A 367 1.28 15.54 35.53
N GLU A 368 1.90 16.35 34.65
CA GLU A 368 1.42 17.70 34.30
C GLU A 368 0.01 17.66 33.66
N ALA A 369 -0.34 16.57 32.98
CA ALA A 369 -1.68 16.34 32.41
C ALA A 369 -2.68 15.83 33.46
N GLY A 370 -2.25 15.55 34.70
CA GLY A 370 -3.06 15.10 35.82
C GLY A 370 -3.27 13.60 35.88
N TYR A 371 -2.32 12.81 35.35
CA TYR A 371 -2.32 11.35 35.44
C TYR A 371 -1.32 10.90 36.51
N GLU A 372 -1.79 10.20 37.53
CA GLU A 372 -1.00 9.60 38.61
C GLU A 372 -1.55 8.20 38.91
N ASP A 373 -0.76 7.35 39.52
CA ASP A 373 -1.19 6.04 40.02
C ASP A 373 -1.71 6.24 41.47
N HIS A 374 -3.03 6.36 41.61
CA HIS A 374 -3.67 6.68 42.92
C HIS A 374 -3.99 5.43 43.74
N ASP A 375 -4.13 4.27 43.13
CA ASP A 375 -4.50 3.02 43.82
C ASP A 375 -3.33 2.02 43.95
N GLY A 376 -2.18 2.33 43.32
CA GLY A 376 -0.94 1.56 43.47
C GLY A 376 -0.91 0.29 42.58
N ASP A 377 -1.76 0.19 41.58
CA ASP A 377 -1.81 -0.96 40.65
C ASP A 377 -0.76 -0.90 39.53
N GLY A 378 -0.03 0.22 39.43
CA GLY A 378 1.00 0.50 38.44
C GLY A 378 0.47 1.08 37.13
N ILE A 379 -0.83 1.36 37.04
CA ILE A 379 -1.47 2.05 35.92
C ILE A 379 -1.86 3.44 36.38
N LEU A 380 -1.50 4.43 35.58
CA LEU A 380 -1.91 5.82 35.83
C LEU A 380 -3.42 5.97 35.66
N ASP A 381 -4.03 6.75 36.51
CA ASP A 381 -5.43 7.09 36.42
C ASP A 381 -5.65 8.62 36.50
N LYS A 382 -6.82 9.05 36.06
CA LYS A 382 -7.31 10.42 36.19
C LYS A 382 -8.83 10.40 36.38
N ASP A 383 -9.33 11.13 37.40
CA ASP A 383 -10.75 11.18 37.74
C ASP A 383 -11.34 9.76 37.97
N GLY A 384 -10.56 8.85 38.60
CA GLY A 384 -10.93 7.47 38.86
C GLY A 384 -11.04 6.57 37.63
N LYS A 385 -10.47 7.00 36.48
CA LYS A 385 -10.45 6.21 35.25
C LYS A 385 -9.03 5.83 34.91
N PRO A 386 -8.72 4.52 34.79
CA PRO A 386 -7.39 4.06 34.43
C PRO A 386 -7.02 4.50 33.02
N PHE A 387 -5.76 4.83 32.81
CA PHE A 387 -5.25 5.17 31.48
C PHE A 387 -5.09 3.90 30.65
N SER A 388 -6.17 3.49 30.01
CA SER A 388 -6.23 2.30 29.18
C SER A 388 -6.87 2.61 27.83
N PHE A 389 -6.35 1.99 26.74
CA PHE A 389 -6.90 2.13 25.39
C PHE A 389 -6.53 0.94 24.50
N GLU A 390 -7.20 0.85 23.34
CA GLU A 390 -6.94 -0.16 22.33
C GLU A 390 -6.09 0.41 21.18
N ILE A 391 -5.06 -0.35 20.78
CA ILE A 391 -4.24 -0.10 19.58
C ILE A 391 -4.74 -1.03 18.50
N LEU A 392 -5.36 -0.48 17.46
CA LEU A 392 -5.79 -1.26 16.31
C LEU A 392 -4.68 -1.32 15.25
N THR A 393 -4.52 -2.48 14.64
CA THR A 393 -3.71 -2.66 13.44
C THR A 393 -4.29 -3.76 12.55
N ASN A 394 -3.78 -3.89 11.33
CA ASN A 394 -4.16 -4.97 10.43
C ASN A 394 -3.19 -6.16 10.52
N GLN A 395 -3.55 -7.25 9.83
CA GLN A 395 -2.74 -8.47 9.69
C GLN A 395 -1.43 -8.19 8.93
N ASN A 396 -0.54 -7.42 9.57
CA ASN A 396 0.80 -7.11 9.10
C ASN A 396 1.77 -7.36 10.25
N LYS A 397 2.69 -8.31 10.08
CA LYS A 397 3.54 -8.81 11.16
C LYS A 397 4.47 -7.75 11.75
N GLU A 398 5.00 -6.86 10.91
CA GLU A 398 5.85 -5.77 11.36
C GLU A 398 5.06 -4.78 12.23
N ARG A 399 3.82 -4.47 11.86
CA ARG A 399 2.93 -3.60 12.66
C ARG A 399 2.50 -4.27 13.95
N GLU A 400 2.21 -5.57 13.94
CA GLU A 400 1.91 -6.34 15.14
C GLU A 400 3.08 -6.30 16.13
N MET A 401 4.30 -6.63 15.67
CA MET A 401 5.51 -6.59 16.48
C MET A 401 5.81 -5.17 16.99
N THR A 402 5.64 -4.17 16.15
CA THR A 402 5.75 -2.75 16.54
C THR A 402 4.75 -2.42 17.64
N GLY A 403 3.50 -2.86 17.52
CA GLY A 403 2.48 -2.69 18.54
C GLY A 403 2.88 -3.32 19.88
N VAL A 404 3.46 -4.53 19.86
CA VAL A 404 3.96 -5.21 21.09
C VAL A 404 5.08 -4.42 21.76
N LEU A 405 6.02 -3.86 20.99
CA LEU A 405 7.08 -3.01 21.56
C LEU A 405 6.48 -1.73 22.16
N ILE A 406 5.55 -1.08 21.45
CA ILE A 406 4.84 0.10 21.94
C ILE A 406 4.09 -0.24 23.25
N GLN A 407 3.33 -1.33 23.29
CA GLN A 407 2.61 -1.77 24.49
C GLN A 407 3.55 -1.91 25.69
N ARG A 408 4.71 -2.57 25.50
CA ARG A 408 5.72 -2.73 26.55
C ARG A 408 6.23 -1.38 27.05
N ARG A 409 6.60 -0.47 26.15
CA ARG A 409 7.12 0.87 26.51
C ARG A 409 6.09 1.74 27.20
N LEU A 410 4.83 1.64 26.79
CA LEU A 410 3.73 2.35 27.45
C LEU A 410 3.46 1.82 28.85
N LYS A 411 3.55 0.50 29.08
CA LYS A 411 3.43 -0.09 30.41
C LYS A 411 4.52 0.40 31.38
N GLU A 412 5.76 0.64 30.91
CA GLU A 412 6.87 1.18 31.72
C GLU A 412 6.58 2.59 32.27
N ILE A 413 5.65 3.31 31.66
CA ILE A 413 5.24 4.65 32.11
C ILE A 413 3.82 4.66 32.69
N GLY A 414 3.24 3.49 33.02
CA GLY A 414 1.94 3.37 33.66
C GLY A 414 0.73 3.45 32.73
N ILE A 415 0.89 3.17 31.43
CA ILE A 415 -0.22 3.16 30.48
C ILE A 415 -0.53 1.72 30.06
N ASN A 416 -1.81 1.31 30.19
CA ASN A 416 -2.31 0.02 29.77
C ASN A 416 -2.84 0.09 28.34
N ALA A 417 -2.08 -0.43 27.36
CA ALA A 417 -2.47 -0.50 25.97
C ALA A 417 -2.73 -1.94 25.53
N ASN A 418 -3.84 -2.21 24.85
CA ASN A 418 -4.21 -3.51 24.33
C ASN A 418 -4.15 -3.52 22.81
N ILE A 419 -3.57 -4.56 22.21
CA ILE A 419 -3.42 -4.65 20.77
C ILE A 419 -4.53 -5.53 20.19
N ARG A 420 -5.16 -5.04 19.13
CA ARG A 420 -6.13 -5.80 18.37
C ARG A 420 -5.77 -5.81 16.89
N VAL A 421 -5.59 -7.01 16.35
CA VAL A 421 -5.26 -7.25 14.94
C VAL A 421 -6.53 -7.59 14.17
N LEU A 422 -6.73 -6.93 13.04
CA LEU A 422 -7.95 -7.01 12.24
C LEU A 422 -7.62 -7.39 10.79
N GLU A 423 -8.57 -8.05 10.13
CA GLU A 423 -8.52 -8.24 8.69
C GLU A 423 -8.65 -6.86 7.97
N TRP A 424 -7.94 -6.69 6.83
CA TRP A 424 -7.75 -5.40 6.17
C TRP A 424 -9.06 -4.66 5.82
N ALA A 425 -9.98 -5.32 5.14
CA ALA A 425 -11.23 -4.69 4.72
C ALA A 425 -12.12 -4.32 5.92
N SER A 426 -12.16 -5.19 6.94
CA SER A 426 -12.84 -4.93 8.21
C SER A 426 -12.20 -3.77 8.97
N PHE A 427 -10.86 -3.71 9.02
CA PHE A 427 -10.11 -2.62 9.65
C PHE A 427 -10.47 -1.27 9.03
N LEU A 428 -10.42 -1.17 7.70
CA LEU A 428 -10.77 0.06 6.99
C LEU A 428 -12.25 0.41 7.11
N GLY A 429 -13.13 -0.56 6.85
CA GLY A 429 -14.57 -0.31 6.72
C GLY A 429 -15.27 -0.06 8.03
N ARG A 430 -14.87 -0.78 9.11
CA ARG A 430 -15.55 -0.70 10.41
C ARG A 430 -14.90 0.24 11.41
N PHE A 431 -13.60 0.54 11.25
CA PHE A 431 -12.87 1.30 12.25
C PHE A 431 -12.27 2.59 11.71
N ILE A 432 -11.55 2.55 10.59
CA ILE A 432 -10.86 3.74 10.06
C ILE A 432 -11.84 4.74 9.44
N LYS A 433 -12.64 4.30 8.46
CA LYS A 433 -13.58 5.19 7.76
C LYS A 433 -14.62 5.82 8.69
N PRO A 434 -15.25 5.09 9.64
CA PRO A 434 -16.18 5.69 10.59
C PRO A 434 -15.50 6.31 11.82
N LYS A 435 -14.16 6.20 11.96
CA LYS A 435 -13.35 6.73 13.08
C LYS A 435 -13.63 6.05 14.44
N GLU A 436 -13.96 4.78 14.42
CA GLU A 436 -14.26 3.96 15.61
C GLU A 436 -12.99 3.29 16.14
N PHE A 437 -12.03 4.08 16.62
CA PHE A 437 -10.78 3.62 17.22
C PHE A 437 -10.27 4.65 18.24
N ASP A 438 -9.42 4.20 19.16
CA ASP A 438 -8.64 5.05 20.07
C ASP A 438 -7.30 5.40 19.42
N VAL A 439 -6.55 4.38 19.06
CA VAL A 439 -5.21 4.48 18.48
C VAL A 439 -5.07 3.47 17.36
N VAL A 440 -4.30 3.82 16.32
CA VAL A 440 -3.98 2.92 15.21
C VAL A 440 -2.49 2.85 14.98
N VAL A 441 -1.96 1.67 14.61
CA VAL A 441 -0.66 1.53 13.97
C VAL A 441 -0.89 1.22 12.49
N LEU A 442 -0.48 2.16 11.62
CA LEU A 442 -0.77 2.11 10.19
C LEU A 442 0.39 2.74 9.41
N GLY A 443 0.33 2.75 8.10
CA GLY A 443 1.30 3.42 7.23
C GLY A 443 0.62 4.31 6.19
N TRP A 444 1.31 5.37 5.80
CA TRP A 444 0.96 6.17 4.64
C TRP A 444 1.88 5.84 3.47
N SER A 445 1.29 5.62 2.30
CA SER A 445 1.99 5.73 1.02
C SER A 445 1.89 7.17 0.56
N LEU A 446 3.01 7.74 0.15
CA LEU A 446 3.11 9.16 -0.18
C LEU A 446 3.06 9.37 -1.69
N SER A 447 2.46 10.47 -2.14
CA SER A 447 2.62 11.00 -3.50
C SER A 447 4.03 11.59 -3.67
N LEU A 448 4.41 11.86 -4.91
CA LEU A 448 5.68 12.53 -5.21
C LEU A 448 5.58 14.04 -4.98
N ASP A 449 4.44 14.64 -5.28
CA ASP A 449 4.14 16.00 -4.87
C ASP A 449 3.97 16.08 -3.35
N PRO A 450 4.51 17.12 -2.68
CA PRO A 450 4.45 17.27 -1.23
C PRO A 450 3.09 17.68 -0.68
N ASP A 451 2.08 17.84 -1.51
CA ASP A 451 0.75 18.23 -1.03
C ASP A 451 0.17 17.20 -0.06
N GLN A 452 -0.12 17.64 1.15
CA GLN A 452 -0.65 16.82 2.25
C GLN A 452 -2.03 17.29 2.70
N TYR A 453 -2.69 18.12 1.90
CA TYR A 453 -3.98 18.73 2.25
C TYR A 453 -5.05 17.67 2.56
N SER A 454 -5.18 16.65 1.73
CA SER A 454 -6.19 15.60 1.90
C SER A 454 -6.03 14.79 3.19
N ILE A 455 -4.80 14.71 3.73
CA ILE A 455 -4.50 13.95 4.94
C ILE A 455 -4.63 14.81 6.21
N TRP A 456 -4.22 16.10 6.15
CA TRP A 456 -4.03 16.88 7.36
C TRP A 456 -4.92 18.10 7.50
N HIS A 457 -5.47 18.64 6.41
CA HIS A 457 -6.31 19.84 6.50
C HIS A 457 -7.60 19.55 7.28
N SER A 458 -8.02 20.49 8.14
CA SER A 458 -9.17 20.32 9.03
C SER A 458 -10.50 20.09 8.29
N SER A 459 -10.63 20.56 7.06
CA SER A 459 -11.81 20.31 6.21
C SER A 459 -11.92 18.86 5.70
N GLN A 460 -10.89 18.03 5.88
CA GLN A 460 -10.83 16.66 5.37
C GLN A 460 -11.17 15.61 6.43
N GLN A 461 -12.09 15.95 7.33
CA GLN A 461 -12.49 15.10 8.46
C GLN A 461 -13.82 14.35 8.25
N ALA A 462 -14.50 14.47 7.13
CA ALA A 462 -15.74 13.73 6.88
C ALA A 462 -15.47 12.20 6.83
N PRO A 463 -16.48 11.36 7.11
CA PRO A 463 -16.33 9.91 6.99
C PRO A 463 -15.80 9.49 5.62
N GLY A 464 -14.77 8.64 5.61
CA GLY A 464 -14.12 8.18 4.38
C GLY A 464 -13.02 9.09 3.82
N GLN A 465 -12.83 10.30 4.37
CA GLN A 465 -11.69 11.16 4.06
C GLN A 465 -10.44 10.76 4.85
N PHE A 466 -9.28 11.26 4.41
CA PHE A 466 -7.99 10.81 4.94
C PHE A 466 -7.61 11.41 6.29
N ASN A 467 -8.19 12.55 6.70
CA ASN A 467 -8.00 13.08 8.04
C ASN A 467 -8.90 12.36 9.07
N PHE A 468 -8.79 11.04 9.11
CA PHE A 468 -9.59 10.20 10.02
C PHE A 468 -9.16 10.32 11.48
N ILE A 469 -7.96 10.81 11.78
CA ILE A 469 -7.51 11.11 13.14
C ILE A 469 -8.09 12.42 13.68
N SER A 470 -8.78 13.20 12.83
CA SER A 470 -9.44 14.47 13.17
C SER A 470 -8.48 15.59 13.62
N TYR A 471 -7.28 15.65 13.00
CA TYR A 471 -6.34 16.75 13.23
C TYR A 471 -6.92 18.09 12.77
N SER A 472 -6.68 19.16 13.55
CA SER A 472 -7.12 20.51 13.24
C SER A 472 -6.16 21.53 13.87
N ASN A 473 -5.52 22.31 13.04
CA ASN A 473 -4.67 23.44 13.44
C ASN A 473 -4.74 24.52 12.36
N PRO A 474 -5.28 25.73 12.67
CA PRO A 474 -5.45 26.79 11.67
C PRO A 474 -4.13 27.29 11.03
N ARG A 475 -2.98 27.15 11.73
CA ARG A 475 -1.68 27.50 11.16
C ARG A 475 -1.24 26.46 10.13
N ALA A 476 -1.44 25.18 10.43
CA ALA A 476 -1.17 24.08 9.51
C ALA A 476 -2.06 24.17 8.27
N ASP A 477 -3.36 24.46 8.45
CA ASP A 477 -4.32 24.63 7.35
C ASP A 477 -3.86 25.72 6.38
N LYS A 478 -3.47 26.90 6.89
CA LYS A 478 -2.95 28.00 6.06
C LYS A 478 -1.67 27.63 5.29
N LEU A 479 -0.78 26.85 5.89
CA LEU A 479 0.44 26.40 5.21
C LEU A 479 0.10 25.37 4.10
N LEU A 480 -0.83 24.47 4.33
CA LEU A 480 -1.31 23.54 3.32
C LEU A 480 -1.96 24.26 2.14
N GLU A 481 -2.79 25.29 2.42
CA GLU A 481 -3.39 26.14 1.39
C GLU A 481 -2.32 26.91 0.61
N ALA A 482 -1.36 27.54 1.31
CA ALA A 482 -0.25 28.28 0.69
C ALA A 482 0.64 27.38 -0.19
N GLY A 483 0.96 26.17 0.28
CA GLY A 483 1.77 25.21 -0.48
C GLY A 483 1.11 24.74 -1.77
N ARG A 484 -0.21 24.77 -1.87
CA ARG A 484 -0.96 24.44 -3.09
C ARG A 484 -0.87 25.50 -4.18
N ILE A 485 -0.67 26.78 -3.80
CA ILE A 485 -0.65 27.90 -4.75
C ILE A 485 0.74 28.45 -5.02
N GLU A 486 1.75 28.06 -4.23
CA GLU A 486 3.14 28.48 -4.43
C GLU A 486 3.82 27.66 -5.53
N LEU A 487 4.13 28.29 -6.65
CA LEU A 487 4.77 27.65 -7.81
C LEU A 487 6.31 27.63 -7.71
N ASN A 488 6.91 28.52 -6.92
CA ASN A 488 8.37 28.52 -6.74
C ASN A 488 8.79 27.36 -5.83
N PRO A 489 9.59 26.40 -6.32
CA PRO A 489 9.91 25.18 -5.56
C PRO A 489 10.63 25.43 -4.23
N GLU A 490 11.48 26.48 -4.16
CA GLU A 490 12.23 26.81 -2.94
C GLU A 490 11.33 27.46 -1.87
N LYS A 491 10.40 28.32 -2.28
CA LYS A 491 9.42 28.88 -1.36
C LYS A 491 8.44 27.79 -0.89
N ARG A 492 7.99 26.94 -1.81
CA ARG A 492 7.09 25.81 -1.53
C ARG A 492 7.73 24.82 -0.54
N MET A 493 9.02 24.53 -0.71
CA MET A 493 9.80 23.71 0.22
C MET A 493 9.77 24.30 1.64
N LYS A 494 10.01 25.60 1.80
CA LYS A 494 10.00 26.27 3.11
C LYS A 494 8.62 26.19 3.78
N ILE A 495 7.54 26.31 3.01
CA ILE A 495 6.18 26.16 3.51
C ILE A 495 5.97 24.75 4.10
N TYR A 496 6.38 23.70 3.40
CA TYR A 496 6.22 22.33 3.88
C TYR A 496 7.20 21.96 5.00
N HIS A 497 8.36 22.60 5.08
CA HIS A 497 9.26 22.49 6.22
C HIS A 497 8.62 23.07 7.50
N GLU A 498 8.01 24.26 7.42
CA GLU A 498 7.29 24.87 8.56
C GLU A 498 6.05 24.05 8.94
N PHE A 499 5.29 23.53 7.95
CA PHE A 499 4.18 22.62 8.20
C PHE A 499 4.63 21.37 8.95
N SER A 500 5.75 20.76 8.54
CA SER A 500 6.32 19.58 9.22
C SER A 500 6.68 19.84 10.67
N LYS A 501 7.20 21.04 10.96
CA LYS A 501 7.54 21.47 12.32
C LYS A 501 6.29 21.55 13.20
N ILE A 502 5.21 22.17 12.70
CA ILE A 502 3.94 22.23 13.42
C ILE A 502 3.39 20.84 13.71
N LEU A 503 3.41 19.92 12.73
CA LEU A 503 2.96 18.56 12.95
C LEU A 503 3.77 17.83 14.02
N LEU A 504 5.09 18.01 14.01
CA LEU A 504 5.94 17.38 15.01
C LEU A 504 5.64 17.94 16.41
N GLU A 505 5.49 19.26 16.55
CA GLU A 505 5.15 19.94 17.79
C GLU A 505 3.78 19.52 18.33
N ASP A 506 2.74 19.51 17.49
CA ASP A 506 1.38 19.10 17.85
C ASP A 506 1.23 17.62 18.17
N SER A 507 2.16 16.80 17.68
CA SER A 507 2.21 15.36 17.91
C SER A 507 0.88 14.62 17.63
N PRO A 508 0.18 14.86 16.50
CA PRO A 508 -1.06 14.14 16.20
C PRO A 508 -0.83 12.65 15.94
N ILE A 509 0.39 12.31 15.63
CA ILE A 509 0.88 10.94 15.45
C ILE A 509 2.28 10.79 16.06
N VAL A 510 2.69 9.55 16.30
CA VAL A 510 4.09 9.18 16.53
C VAL A 510 4.63 8.67 15.21
N TYR A 511 5.56 9.38 14.61
CA TYR A 511 6.34 8.85 13.48
C TYR A 511 7.23 7.71 13.97
N LEU A 512 7.14 6.54 13.36
CA LEU A 512 7.87 5.35 13.82
C LEU A 512 9.07 5.05 12.92
N SER A 513 8.85 4.82 11.64
CA SER A 513 9.92 4.49 10.70
C SER A 513 9.49 4.61 9.23
N ALA A 514 10.44 4.84 8.32
CA ALA A 514 10.33 4.55 6.91
C ALA A 514 11.06 3.22 6.64
N GLY A 515 10.32 2.16 6.34
CA GLY A 515 10.89 0.85 6.03
C GLY A 515 11.37 0.75 4.59
N TYR A 516 12.39 -0.08 4.33
CA TYR A 516 12.74 -0.46 2.97
C TYR A 516 11.68 -1.39 2.40
N GLY A 517 11.27 -1.15 1.16
CA GLY A 517 10.54 -2.10 0.33
C GLY A 517 11.48 -3.25 -0.04
N LEU A 518 11.11 -4.45 0.36
CA LEU A 518 11.90 -5.66 0.18
C LEU A 518 11.11 -6.61 -0.72
N SER A 519 11.73 -7.06 -1.80
CA SER A 519 11.05 -7.96 -2.76
C SER A 519 11.93 -9.13 -3.14
N ALA A 520 11.29 -10.27 -3.38
CA ALA A 520 11.88 -11.44 -3.98
C ALA A 520 11.18 -11.72 -5.32
N ILE A 521 11.95 -11.87 -6.39
CA ILE A 521 11.42 -12.14 -7.72
C ILE A 521 12.20 -13.29 -8.34
N HIS A 522 11.48 -14.26 -8.92
CA HIS A 522 12.07 -15.40 -9.59
C HIS A 522 12.84 -14.96 -10.84
N LYS A 523 14.07 -15.44 -11.01
CA LYS A 523 14.98 -15.04 -12.10
C LYS A 523 14.49 -15.43 -13.50
N ARG A 524 13.42 -16.23 -13.61
CA ARG A 524 12.74 -16.48 -14.89
C ARG A 524 12.06 -15.22 -15.44
N VAL A 525 11.71 -14.28 -14.57
CA VAL A 525 11.19 -12.96 -14.95
C VAL A 525 12.37 -12.08 -15.32
N LYS A 526 12.34 -11.53 -16.52
CA LYS A 526 13.39 -10.68 -17.11
C LYS A 526 12.87 -9.27 -17.38
N GLY A 527 13.76 -8.34 -17.68
CA GLY A 527 13.42 -6.94 -17.94
C GLY A 527 13.33 -6.07 -16.69
N ILE A 528 13.69 -6.59 -15.53
CA ILE A 528 13.73 -5.85 -14.27
C ILE A 528 15.02 -5.03 -14.21
N SER A 529 14.88 -3.73 -13.97
CA SER A 529 16.04 -2.83 -13.82
C SER A 529 16.80 -3.13 -12.52
N ASN A 530 18.11 -3.25 -12.62
CA ASN A 530 19.00 -3.42 -11.47
C ASN A 530 20.32 -2.66 -11.75
N PRO A 531 20.68 -1.61 -10.98
CA PRO A 531 19.93 -1.11 -9.81
C PRO A 531 18.55 -0.57 -10.14
N ALA A 532 17.66 -0.54 -9.14
CA ALA A 532 16.34 0.04 -9.26
C ALA A 532 16.44 1.54 -9.57
N PRO A 533 15.66 2.06 -10.52
CA PRO A 533 15.62 3.49 -10.79
C PRO A 533 14.86 4.24 -9.67
N PRO A 534 14.87 5.58 -9.65
CA PRO A 534 14.11 6.38 -8.69
C PRO A 534 12.63 5.99 -8.56
N ALA A 535 11.99 5.60 -9.66
CA ALA A 535 10.60 5.15 -9.69
C ALA A 535 10.39 3.70 -9.16
N GLY A 536 11.45 3.03 -8.74
CA GLY A 536 11.42 1.65 -8.23
C GLY A 536 11.43 0.59 -9.33
N ILE A 537 11.60 -0.68 -8.91
CA ILE A 537 11.66 -1.81 -9.85
C ILE A 537 10.37 -2.03 -10.63
N GLY A 538 9.23 -1.65 -10.05
CA GLY A 538 7.90 -1.86 -10.64
C GLY A 538 7.49 -0.86 -11.73
N HIS A 539 8.32 0.16 -12.04
CA HIS A 539 7.95 1.25 -12.97
C HIS A 539 7.66 0.76 -14.39
N ASN A 540 8.21 -0.36 -14.82
CA ASN A 540 8.11 -0.90 -16.16
C ASN A 540 7.63 -2.35 -16.22
N THR A 541 6.72 -2.76 -15.34
CA THR A 541 6.21 -4.15 -15.30
C THR A 541 5.65 -4.63 -16.65
N TYR A 542 5.16 -3.74 -17.48
CA TYR A 542 4.68 -4.03 -18.83
C TYR A 542 5.80 -4.45 -19.81
N GLU A 543 7.06 -4.12 -19.51
CA GLU A 543 8.24 -4.54 -20.26
C GLU A 543 8.84 -5.84 -19.76
N TRP A 544 8.44 -6.30 -18.56
CA TRP A 544 8.89 -7.57 -18.03
C TRP A 544 8.43 -8.70 -18.93
N TYR A 545 9.26 -9.73 -19.04
CA TYR A 545 8.94 -10.88 -19.89
C TYR A 545 9.44 -12.18 -19.27
N ILE A 546 8.81 -13.28 -19.69
CA ILE A 546 9.22 -14.62 -19.34
C ILE A 546 9.63 -15.31 -20.64
N PRO A 547 10.94 -15.62 -20.84
CA PRO A 547 11.39 -16.36 -22.01
C PRO A 547 10.60 -17.66 -22.17
N LYS A 548 10.28 -18.05 -23.41
CA LYS A 548 9.53 -19.30 -23.68
C LYS A 548 10.18 -20.52 -23.04
N ALA A 549 11.54 -20.57 -23.00
CA ALA A 549 12.29 -21.63 -22.33
C ALA A 549 12.05 -21.71 -20.81
N TYR A 550 11.49 -20.66 -20.21
CA TYR A 550 11.19 -20.55 -18.78
C TYR A 550 9.69 -20.53 -18.47
N SER A 551 8.84 -20.70 -19.48
CA SER A 551 7.40 -20.78 -19.29
C SER A 551 7.04 -22.01 -18.47
N ARG A 552 6.17 -21.82 -17.47
CA ARG A 552 5.53 -22.91 -16.74
C ARG A 552 4.23 -23.29 -17.44
N THR A 553 3.86 -24.54 -17.39
CA THR A 553 2.50 -24.97 -17.77
C THR A 553 1.51 -24.25 -16.86
N GLU A 554 0.44 -23.70 -17.41
CA GLU A 554 -0.60 -23.06 -16.60
C GLU A 554 -1.07 -24.06 -15.54
N ILE A 555 -1.04 -23.65 -14.28
CA ILE A 555 -1.61 -24.43 -13.19
C ILE A 555 -3.10 -24.52 -13.50
N ASN A 556 -3.64 -25.72 -13.68
CA ASN A 556 -5.06 -25.95 -13.91
C ASN A 556 -5.86 -25.25 -12.81
N GLU A 557 -6.68 -24.30 -13.22
CA GLU A 557 -7.59 -23.56 -12.34
C GLU A 557 -8.75 -24.51 -11.95
N HIS A 558 -8.57 -25.29 -10.89
CA HIS A 558 -9.65 -26.10 -10.30
C HIS A 558 -10.41 -25.33 -9.21
#